data_bbee669e605c98a308041865d32dedd5
#
_entry.id   bbee669e605c98a308041865d32dedd5
#
_cell.length_a   1.000
_cell.length_b   1.000
_cell.length_c   1.000
_cell.angle_alpha   90.00
_cell.angle_beta   90.00
_cell.angle_gamma   90.00
#
_symmetry.space_group_name_H-M   'P 1'
#
loop_
_entity.id
_entity.type
_entity.pdbx_description
1 polymer ?
#
loop_
_entity_poly.entity_id
_entity_poly.type
_entity_poly.pdbx_seq_one_letter_code
_entity_poly.pdbx_strand_id
1 'polypeptide(L)'
;MKKDEVKRISAIEEWKDFTLEYLQMLLGDKKNLIVSLMFPVLAAIIVIWIAGENMFLHYDGTKSGSFVIVSAAIWGGLFNSIQTIVKDRANIRRNFIAGSRLRCYTASRAIVQFGLCIIQSLVLTLSYIGVTIVYDNKLPEEGILLGNPLPEFFISILLLMYAADMMGLLISCLVKKEETANVMAPYVLIVQLIFSGILFAMEGASEIVSYIMISRWGMEALGSIGRLNDLRLKIQMTVPTVPHEFENQFEAASSHLLTVWGILIAFILVFVILGNLFLHRVSKDTR
;
A
#
# COMPACT_ATOMS: atom_id res chain seq x y z
N MET A 1 12.92 -54.05 -4.33
CA MET A 1 12.33 -52.80 -3.85
C MET A 1 12.29 -51.81 -5.01
N LYS A 2 11.10 -51.62 -5.64
CA LYS A 2 10.86 -50.55 -6.63
C LYS A 2 11.01 -49.21 -5.89
N LYS A 3 11.96 -48.36 -6.31
CA LYS A 3 11.95 -46.96 -5.96
C LYS A 3 10.69 -46.38 -6.57
N ASP A 4 9.67 -46.13 -5.74
CA ASP A 4 8.56 -45.28 -6.14
C ASP A 4 9.12 -43.93 -6.53
N GLU A 5 9.11 -43.63 -7.82
CA GLU A 5 9.41 -42.29 -8.33
C GLU A 5 8.34 -41.36 -7.75
N VAL A 6 8.70 -40.60 -6.75
CA VAL A 6 7.85 -39.52 -6.22
C VAL A 6 7.60 -38.55 -7.37
N LYS A 7 6.43 -38.67 -7.97
CA LYS A 7 5.98 -37.81 -9.06
C LYS A 7 6.03 -36.36 -8.56
N ARG A 8 7.04 -35.59 -9.03
CA ARG A 8 7.14 -34.17 -8.66
C ARG A 8 5.92 -33.44 -9.17
N ILE A 9 5.13 -32.88 -8.25
CA ILE A 9 3.98 -32.02 -8.53
C ILE A 9 4.46 -30.84 -9.41
N SER A 10 3.64 -30.42 -10.37
CA SER A 10 3.97 -29.28 -11.22
C SER A 10 4.05 -27.99 -10.38
N ALA A 11 4.83 -27.00 -10.83
CA ALA A 11 4.93 -25.72 -10.10
C ALA A 11 3.59 -24.99 -10.01
N ILE A 12 2.73 -25.18 -11.02
CA ILE A 12 1.39 -24.56 -11.08
C ILE A 12 0.43 -25.23 -10.08
N GLU A 13 0.48 -26.56 -9.95
CA GLU A 13 -0.34 -27.30 -8.97
C GLU A 13 0.09 -26.91 -7.54
N GLU A 14 1.38 -26.92 -7.26
CA GLU A 14 1.93 -26.53 -5.96
C GLU A 14 1.56 -25.07 -5.60
N TRP A 15 1.62 -24.16 -6.55
CA TRP A 15 1.18 -22.77 -6.34
C TRP A 15 -0.32 -22.66 -6.05
N LYS A 16 -1.17 -23.43 -6.76
CA LYS A 16 -2.61 -23.48 -6.51
C LYS A 16 -2.92 -24.03 -5.12
N ASP A 17 -2.24 -25.10 -4.71
CA ASP A 17 -2.44 -25.70 -3.40
C ASP A 17 -2.09 -24.71 -2.28
N PHE A 18 -0.94 -24.04 -2.36
CA PHE A 18 -0.57 -22.99 -1.40
C PHE A 18 -1.53 -21.78 -1.43
N THR A 19 -2.07 -21.44 -2.58
CA THR A 19 -3.03 -20.33 -2.71
C THR A 19 -4.35 -20.69 -2.04
N LEU A 20 -4.86 -21.88 -2.27
CA LEU A 20 -6.08 -22.41 -1.64
C LEU A 20 -5.91 -22.55 -0.12
N GLU A 21 -4.80 -23.12 0.33
CA GLU A 21 -4.48 -23.26 1.75
C GLU A 21 -4.49 -21.90 2.45
N TYR A 22 -3.82 -20.91 1.86
CA TYR A 22 -3.74 -19.57 2.46
C TYR A 22 -5.08 -18.85 2.43
N LEU A 23 -5.83 -18.95 1.36
CA LEU A 23 -7.16 -18.38 1.26
C LEU A 23 -8.11 -18.98 2.31
N GLN A 24 -8.08 -20.31 2.50
CA GLN A 24 -8.86 -20.97 3.52
C GLN A 24 -8.43 -20.54 4.94
N MET A 25 -7.14 -20.38 5.18
CA MET A 25 -6.60 -19.90 6.45
C MET A 25 -7.06 -18.46 6.74
N LEU A 26 -7.00 -17.57 5.73
CA LEU A 26 -7.44 -16.18 5.85
C LEU A 26 -8.97 -16.09 6.10
N LEU A 27 -9.77 -16.85 5.35
CA LEU A 27 -11.23 -16.88 5.51
C LEU A 27 -11.66 -17.60 6.81
N GLY A 28 -10.86 -18.53 7.30
CA GLY A 28 -11.08 -19.23 8.57
C GLY A 28 -10.84 -18.35 9.80
N ASP A 29 -9.91 -17.41 9.71
CA ASP A 29 -9.64 -16.44 10.78
C ASP A 29 -10.55 -15.21 10.66
N LYS A 30 -11.84 -15.44 10.85
CA LYS A 30 -12.89 -14.41 10.72
C LYS A 30 -12.61 -13.17 11.56
N LYS A 31 -12.02 -13.33 12.75
CA LYS A 31 -11.74 -12.22 13.66
C LYS A 31 -10.71 -11.26 13.04
N ASN A 32 -9.59 -11.78 12.60
CA ASN A 32 -8.53 -10.96 12.00
C ASN A 32 -8.97 -10.40 10.64
N LEU A 33 -9.73 -11.16 9.85
CA LEU A 33 -10.29 -10.67 8.59
C LEU A 33 -11.25 -9.49 8.81
N ILE A 34 -12.16 -9.58 9.79
CA ILE A 34 -13.09 -8.49 10.11
C ILE A 34 -12.30 -7.25 10.57
N VAL A 35 -11.31 -7.41 11.46
CA VAL A 35 -10.48 -6.28 11.93
C VAL A 35 -9.74 -5.63 10.76
N SER A 36 -9.16 -6.43 9.85
CA SER A 36 -8.46 -5.94 8.66
C SER A 36 -9.38 -5.16 7.71
N LEU A 37 -10.64 -5.60 7.54
CA LEU A 37 -11.62 -4.90 6.69
C LEU A 37 -12.27 -3.70 7.39
N MET A 38 -12.39 -3.72 8.71
CA MET A 38 -12.92 -2.59 9.49
C MET A 38 -11.99 -1.38 9.49
N PHE A 39 -10.67 -1.61 9.42
CA PHE A 39 -9.68 -0.54 9.47
C PHE A 39 -9.85 0.50 8.33
N PRO A 40 -9.92 0.13 7.05
CA PRO A 40 -10.16 1.10 5.98
C PRO A 40 -11.53 1.78 6.07
N VAL A 41 -12.55 1.12 6.65
CA VAL A 41 -13.86 1.75 6.90
C VAL A 41 -13.74 2.86 7.94
N LEU A 42 -13.04 2.60 9.05
CA LEU A 42 -12.78 3.61 10.08
C LEU A 42 -11.96 4.78 9.52
N ALA A 43 -10.93 4.48 8.74
CA ALA A 43 -10.12 5.51 8.09
C ALA A 43 -10.95 6.36 7.12
N ALA A 44 -11.83 5.76 6.32
CA ALA A 44 -12.74 6.46 5.42
C ALA A 44 -13.69 7.39 6.18
N ILE A 45 -14.27 6.94 7.29
CA ILE A 45 -15.13 7.76 8.17
C ILE A 45 -14.35 8.95 8.73
N ILE A 46 -13.12 8.73 9.20
CA ILE A 46 -12.25 9.79 9.74
C ILE A 46 -11.94 10.83 8.66
N VAL A 47 -11.63 10.41 7.44
CA VAL A 47 -11.37 11.31 6.31
C VAL A 47 -12.60 12.17 6.01
N ILE A 48 -13.78 11.57 5.91
CA ILE A 48 -15.02 12.28 5.64
C ILE A 48 -15.30 13.30 6.76
N TRP A 49 -15.13 12.92 8.01
CA TRP A 49 -15.47 13.77 9.15
C TRP A 49 -14.47 14.92 9.38
N ILE A 50 -13.16 14.66 9.28
CA ILE A 50 -12.13 15.66 9.63
C ILE A 50 -11.73 16.51 8.42
N ALA A 51 -11.54 15.91 7.26
CA ALA A 51 -11.04 16.59 6.08
C ALA A 51 -12.13 16.96 5.07
N GLY A 52 -13.31 16.30 5.16
CA GLY A 52 -14.32 16.33 4.12
C GLY A 52 -14.84 17.73 3.79
N GLU A 53 -15.07 18.59 4.79
CA GLU A 53 -15.59 19.93 4.58
C GLU A 53 -14.72 20.79 3.64
N ASN A 54 -13.40 20.65 3.74
CA ASN A 54 -12.43 21.45 2.98
C ASN A 54 -11.79 20.69 1.80
N MET A 55 -12.09 19.41 1.66
CA MET A 55 -11.49 18.57 0.63
C MET A 55 -12.01 18.95 -0.76
N PHE A 56 -11.10 19.09 -1.73
CA PHE A 56 -11.33 19.59 -3.10
C PHE A 56 -11.75 21.06 -3.22
N LEU A 57 -11.95 21.77 -2.10
CA LEU A 57 -12.20 23.21 -2.08
C LEU A 57 -10.95 24.00 -1.74
N HIS A 58 -10.19 23.51 -0.76
CA HIS A 58 -8.99 24.18 -0.26
C HIS A 58 -7.76 23.27 -0.37
N TYR A 59 -6.61 23.88 -0.64
CA TYR A 59 -5.33 23.20 -0.74
C TYR A 59 -5.00 22.37 0.50
N ASP A 60 -5.07 22.99 1.70
CA ASP A 60 -4.72 22.33 2.96
C ASP A 60 -5.66 21.18 3.31
N GLY A 61 -6.97 21.35 3.07
CA GLY A 61 -7.96 20.29 3.29
C GLY A 61 -7.75 19.09 2.38
N THR A 62 -7.48 19.34 1.10
CA THR A 62 -7.20 18.26 0.13
C THR A 62 -5.88 17.56 0.42
N LYS A 63 -4.84 18.33 0.75
CA LYS A 63 -3.52 17.80 1.12
C LYS A 63 -3.59 16.94 2.37
N SER A 64 -4.23 17.43 3.42
CA SER A 64 -4.42 16.71 4.68
C SER A 64 -5.29 15.46 4.53
N GLY A 65 -6.39 15.56 3.80
CA GLY A 65 -7.26 14.40 3.52
C GLY A 65 -6.53 13.31 2.74
N SER A 66 -5.79 13.69 1.70
CA SER A 66 -4.94 12.75 0.93
C SER A 66 -3.88 12.10 1.81
N PHE A 67 -3.26 12.85 2.74
CA PHE A 67 -2.28 12.33 3.68
C PHE A 67 -2.87 11.27 4.62
N VAL A 68 -4.09 11.49 5.12
CA VAL A 68 -4.78 10.49 5.96
C VAL A 68 -5.06 9.21 5.16
N ILE A 69 -5.48 9.33 3.90
CA ILE A 69 -5.73 8.17 3.03
C ILE A 69 -4.42 7.42 2.72
N VAL A 70 -3.34 8.12 2.39
CA VAL A 70 -2.01 7.52 2.18
C VAL A 70 -1.54 6.79 3.43
N SER A 71 -1.69 7.43 4.60
CA SER A 71 -1.33 6.83 5.90
C SER A 71 -2.13 5.56 6.17
N ALA A 72 -3.44 5.60 5.92
CA ALA A 72 -4.32 4.45 6.09
C ALA A 72 -4.00 3.31 5.11
N ALA A 73 -3.70 3.64 3.85
CA ALA A 73 -3.31 2.65 2.85
C ALA A 73 -2.00 1.94 3.23
N ILE A 74 -0.98 2.69 3.69
CA ILE A 74 0.30 2.11 4.12
C ILE A 74 0.11 1.27 5.38
N TRP A 75 -0.64 1.76 6.36
CA TRP A 75 -0.93 1.02 7.59
C TRP A 75 -1.67 -0.28 7.28
N GLY A 76 -2.77 -0.20 6.52
CA GLY A 76 -3.57 -1.37 6.15
C GLY A 76 -2.73 -2.43 5.43
N GLY A 77 -2.00 -2.02 4.38
CA GLY A 77 -1.12 -2.92 3.61
C GLY A 77 -0.04 -3.56 4.48
N LEU A 78 0.66 -2.77 5.30
CA LEU A 78 1.72 -3.26 6.16
C LEU A 78 1.21 -4.31 7.16
N PHE A 79 0.07 -4.07 7.80
CA PHE A 79 -0.51 -4.99 8.77
C PHE A 79 -1.11 -6.26 8.16
N ASN A 80 -1.49 -6.25 6.88
CA ASN A 80 -1.98 -7.44 6.20
C ASN A 80 -0.93 -8.57 6.19
N SER A 81 0.35 -8.25 6.03
CA SER A 81 1.40 -9.24 5.75
C SER A 81 2.57 -9.29 6.73
N ILE A 82 2.72 -8.30 7.61
CA ILE A 82 3.90 -8.21 8.50
C ILE A 82 4.10 -9.41 9.43
N GLN A 83 3.05 -10.16 9.73
CA GLN A 83 3.12 -11.38 10.54
C GLN A 83 3.07 -12.68 9.72
N THR A 84 2.80 -12.61 8.42
CA THR A 84 2.47 -13.78 7.60
C THR A 84 3.58 -14.83 7.59
N ILE A 85 4.82 -14.42 7.37
CA ILE A 85 5.96 -15.34 7.31
C ILE A 85 6.42 -15.77 8.70
N VAL A 86 6.43 -14.83 9.65
CA VAL A 86 6.89 -15.10 11.03
C VAL A 86 6.04 -16.17 11.68
N LYS A 87 4.72 -16.11 11.56
CA LYS A 87 3.79 -17.12 12.09
C LYS A 87 3.96 -18.48 11.44
N ASP A 88 4.33 -18.51 10.18
CA ASP A 88 4.35 -19.73 9.38
C ASP A 88 5.76 -20.35 9.24
N ARG A 89 6.79 -19.82 9.94
CA ARG A 89 8.20 -20.27 9.83
C ARG A 89 8.38 -21.77 9.97
N ALA A 90 7.70 -22.40 10.93
CA ALA A 90 7.80 -23.84 11.15
C ALA A 90 7.26 -24.65 9.97
N ASN A 91 6.13 -24.23 9.41
CA ASN A 91 5.51 -24.86 8.24
C ASN A 91 6.37 -24.64 6.97
N ILE A 92 6.89 -23.41 6.77
CA ILE A 92 7.79 -23.10 5.65
C ILE A 92 9.01 -24.03 5.67
N ARG A 93 9.64 -24.21 6.84
CA ARG A 93 10.78 -25.12 6.99
C ARG A 93 10.40 -26.56 6.68
N ARG A 94 9.29 -27.05 7.21
CA ARG A 94 8.79 -28.42 6.96
C ARG A 94 8.53 -28.64 5.48
N ASN A 95 7.86 -27.71 4.82
CA ASN A 95 7.55 -27.79 3.39
C ASN A 95 8.83 -27.73 2.54
N PHE A 96 9.80 -26.91 2.92
CA PHE A 96 11.09 -26.83 2.24
C PHE A 96 11.87 -28.16 2.33
N ILE A 97 11.90 -28.79 3.52
CA ILE A 97 12.53 -30.11 3.72
C ILE A 97 11.82 -31.19 2.89
N ALA A 98 10.50 -31.09 2.74
CA ALA A 98 9.70 -31.97 1.88
C ALA A 98 9.92 -31.72 0.38
N GLY A 99 10.70 -30.70 -0.01
CA GLY A 99 11.07 -30.41 -1.40
C GLY A 99 10.18 -29.39 -2.10
N SER A 100 9.32 -28.66 -1.35
CA SER A 100 8.45 -27.62 -1.90
C SER A 100 9.25 -26.40 -2.38
N ARG A 101 8.71 -25.72 -3.41
CA ARG A 101 9.31 -24.55 -4.01
C ARG A 101 8.90 -23.29 -3.26
N LEU A 102 9.84 -22.62 -2.59
CA LEU A 102 9.58 -21.38 -1.84
C LEU A 102 9.00 -20.26 -2.70
N ARG A 103 9.32 -20.21 -4.00
CA ARG A 103 8.73 -19.23 -4.93
C ARG A 103 7.23 -19.40 -5.09
N CYS A 104 6.73 -20.64 -5.12
CA CYS A 104 5.29 -20.93 -5.18
C CYS A 104 4.60 -20.46 -3.89
N TYR A 105 5.25 -20.66 -2.74
CA TYR A 105 4.77 -20.17 -1.45
C TYR A 105 4.66 -18.64 -1.42
N THR A 106 5.69 -17.89 -1.80
CA THR A 106 5.64 -16.41 -1.81
C THR A 106 4.61 -15.89 -2.81
N ALA A 107 4.56 -16.47 -4.01
CA ALA A 107 3.60 -16.07 -5.04
C ALA A 107 2.14 -16.30 -4.58
N SER A 108 1.87 -17.37 -3.82
CA SER A 108 0.55 -17.65 -3.28
C SER A 108 0.13 -16.60 -2.24
N ARG A 109 1.05 -16.17 -1.37
CA ARG A 109 0.79 -15.10 -0.41
C ARG A 109 0.53 -13.78 -1.12
N ALA A 110 1.36 -13.41 -2.09
CA ALA A 110 1.24 -12.18 -2.85
C ALA A 110 -0.11 -12.07 -3.57
N ILE A 111 -0.59 -13.13 -4.25
CA ILE A 111 -1.85 -13.05 -5.00
C ILE A 111 -3.08 -12.96 -4.09
N VAL A 112 -3.10 -13.67 -2.97
CA VAL A 112 -4.22 -13.61 -2.02
C VAL A 112 -4.27 -12.24 -1.34
N GLN A 113 -3.11 -11.69 -0.94
CA GLN A 113 -2.99 -10.36 -0.36
C GLN A 113 -3.40 -9.27 -1.36
N PHE A 114 -3.06 -9.44 -2.65
CA PHE A 114 -3.54 -8.54 -3.69
C PHE A 114 -5.08 -8.46 -3.72
N GLY A 115 -5.75 -9.61 -3.62
CA GLY A 115 -7.22 -9.66 -3.53
C GLY A 115 -7.77 -8.90 -2.31
N LEU A 116 -7.11 -9.01 -1.15
CA LEU A 116 -7.48 -8.28 0.05
C LEU A 116 -7.26 -6.77 -0.13
N CYS A 117 -6.14 -6.37 -0.71
CA CYS A 117 -5.83 -4.96 -1.01
C CYS A 117 -6.84 -4.33 -1.98
N ILE A 118 -7.38 -5.09 -2.95
CA ILE A 118 -8.46 -4.60 -3.84
C ILE A 118 -9.68 -4.18 -3.03
N ILE A 119 -10.13 -5.03 -2.11
CA ILE A 119 -11.32 -4.74 -1.29
C ILE A 119 -11.07 -3.53 -0.38
N GLN A 120 -9.93 -3.49 0.29
CA GLN A 120 -9.58 -2.41 1.21
C GLN A 120 -9.38 -1.06 0.49
N SER A 121 -8.71 -1.05 -0.66
CA SER A 121 -8.51 0.17 -1.46
C SER A 121 -9.82 0.68 -2.06
N LEU A 122 -10.75 -0.22 -2.42
CA LEU A 122 -12.09 0.16 -2.85
C LEU A 122 -12.81 0.93 -1.73
N VAL A 123 -12.78 0.40 -0.50
CA VAL A 123 -13.39 1.06 0.66
C VAL A 123 -12.78 2.45 0.91
N LEU A 124 -11.44 2.58 0.85
CA LEU A 124 -10.78 3.88 0.99
C LEU A 124 -11.16 4.84 -0.14
N THR A 125 -11.30 4.37 -1.36
CA THR A 125 -11.74 5.20 -2.49
C THR A 125 -13.17 5.69 -2.31
N LEU A 126 -14.05 4.90 -1.69
CA LEU A 126 -15.42 5.31 -1.38
C LEU A 126 -15.47 6.52 -0.42
N SER A 127 -14.39 6.81 0.35
CA SER A 127 -14.33 8.03 1.16
C SER A 127 -14.44 9.29 0.34
N TYR A 128 -13.89 9.33 -0.87
CA TYR A 128 -14.02 10.47 -1.79
C TYR A 128 -15.48 10.71 -2.21
N ILE A 129 -16.20 9.62 -2.50
CA ILE A 129 -17.63 9.68 -2.80
C ILE A 129 -18.40 10.13 -1.53
N GLY A 130 -18.02 9.63 -0.36
CA GLY A 130 -18.60 10.05 0.92
C GLY A 130 -18.46 11.55 1.17
N VAL A 131 -17.29 12.12 0.87
CA VAL A 131 -17.05 13.57 0.98
C VAL A 131 -18.00 14.35 0.07
N THR A 132 -18.19 13.93 -1.18
CA THR A 132 -19.11 14.62 -2.12
C THR A 132 -20.56 14.52 -1.68
N ILE A 133 -20.98 13.40 -1.09
CA ILE A 133 -22.37 13.21 -0.63
C ILE A 133 -22.66 14.03 0.64
N VAL A 134 -21.70 14.08 1.58
CA VAL A 134 -21.91 14.70 2.90
C VAL A 134 -21.77 16.22 2.85
N TYR A 135 -20.82 16.74 2.07
CA TYR A 135 -20.44 18.15 2.06
C TYR A 135 -20.75 18.88 0.73
N ASP A 136 -21.32 18.17 -0.26
CA ASP A 136 -21.59 18.71 -1.61
C ASP A 136 -20.31 19.21 -2.33
N ASN A 137 -19.15 18.76 -1.91
CA ASN A 137 -17.88 19.11 -2.53
C ASN A 137 -17.70 18.35 -3.83
N LYS A 138 -17.39 19.05 -4.90
CA LYS A 138 -17.20 18.41 -6.21
C LYS A 138 -15.80 17.83 -6.33
N LEU A 139 -15.71 16.57 -6.75
CA LEU A 139 -14.48 15.98 -7.23
C LEU A 139 -13.91 16.79 -8.41
N PRO A 140 -12.60 16.67 -8.72
CA PRO A 140 -12.06 17.20 -9.96
C PRO A 140 -12.91 16.75 -11.15
N GLU A 141 -13.22 17.69 -12.07
CA GLU A 141 -14.16 17.46 -13.18
C GLU A 141 -13.64 16.39 -14.14
N GLU A 142 -12.33 16.35 -14.34
CA GLU A 142 -11.66 15.41 -15.22
C GLU A 142 -10.49 14.71 -14.51
N GLY A 143 -10.38 13.41 -14.74
CA GLY A 143 -9.19 12.63 -14.40
C GLY A 143 -7.99 13.03 -15.28
N ILE A 144 -6.81 12.58 -14.90
CA ILE A 144 -5.58 12.86 -15.64
C ILE A 144 -5.41 11.93 -16.83
N LEU A 145 -5.78 10.66 -16.69
CA LEU A 145 -5.60 9.58 -17.67
C LEU A 145 -6.90 8.95 -18.13
N LEU A 146 -7.82 8.69 -17.22
CA LEU A 146 -9.02 7.87 -17.45
C LEU A 146 -10.30 8.71 -17.61
N GLY A 147 -10.18 10.04 -17.67
CA GLY A 147 -11.31 10.95 -17.78
C GLY A 147 -12.17 11.08 -16.52
N ASN A 148 -12.13 10.09 -15.63
CA ASN A 148 -12.77 10.12 -14.31
C ASN A 148 -11.71 9.96 -13.22
N PRO A 149 -11.67 10.83 -12.20
CA PRO A 149 -10.67 10.76 -11.14
C PRO A 149 -10.83 9.55 -10.19
N LEU A 150 -12.04 9.00 -10.03
CA LEU A 150 -12.28 7.90 -9.10
C LEU A 150 -11.49 6.60 -9.40
N PRO A 151 -11.46 6.10 -10.64
CA PRO A 151 -10.60 4.97 -10.98
C PRO A 151 -9.10 5.26 -10.78
N GLU A 152 -8.67 6.50 -11.02
CA GLU A 152 -7.28 6.90 -10.81
C GLU A 152 -6.92 6.90 -9.32
N PHE A 153 -7.80 7.43 -8.45
CA PHE A 153 -7.67 7.31 -7.00
C PHE A 153 -7.61 5.85 -6.56
N PHE A 154 -8.53 5.02 -7.07
CA PHE A 154 -8.55 3.60 -6.74
C PHE A 154 -7.24 2.89 -7.11
N ILE A 155 -6.74 3.07 -8.34
CA ILE A 155 -5.49 2.45 -8.80
C ILE A 155 -4.31 2.93 -7.95
N SER A 156 -4.23 4.24 -7.66
CA SER A 156 -3.16 4.83 -6.86
C SER A 156 -3.15 4.29 -5.43
N ILE A 157 -4.32 4.21 -4.78
CA ILE A 157 -4.48 3.65 -3.44
C ILE A 157 -4.16 2.15 -3.44
N LEU A 158 -4.60 1.41 -4.45
CA LEU A 158 -4.33 -0.02 -4.58
C LEU A 158 -2.83 -0.30 -4.74
N LEU A 159 -2.14 0.42 -5.62
CA LEU A 159 -0.71 0.26 -5.82
C LEU A 159 0.08 0.62 -4.56
N LEU A 160 -0.27 1.70 -3.89
CA LEU A 160 0.36 2.12 -2.64
C LEU A 160 0.14 1.09 -1.52
N MET A 161 -1.10 0.66 -1.32
CA MET A 161 -1.47 -0.34 -0.30
C MET A 161 -0.77 -1.66 -0.56
N TYR A 162 -0.74 -2.12 -1.80
CA TYR A 162 -0.08 -3.36 -2.17
C TYR A 162 1.45 -3.27 -2.07
N ALA A 163 2.06 -2.12 -2.36
CA ALA A 163 3.48 -1.88 -2.11
C ALA A 163 3.80 -1.96 -0.60
N ALA A 164 2.93 -1.38 0.25
CA ALA A 164 3.07 -1.48 1.70
C ALA A 164 2.88 -2.92 2.22
N ASP A 165 1.97 -3.68 1.62
CA ASP A 165 1.75 -5.10 1.93
C ASP A 165 3.01 -5.93 1.59
N MET A 166 3.57 -5.76 0.40
CA MET A 166 4.80 -6.46 0.02
C MET A 166 6.01 -6.03 0.87
N MET A 167 6.05 -4.78 1.31
CA MET A 167 7.03 -4.30 2.31
C MET A 167 6.83 -5.02 3.66
N GLY A 168 5.60 -5.19 4.12
CA GLY A 168 5.26 -5.95 5.32
C GLY A 168 5.71 -7.41 5.22
N LEU A 169 5.47 -8.04 4.07
CA LEU A 169 5.91 -9.41 3.79
C LEU A 169 7.44 -9.54 3.87
N LEU A 170 8.17 -8.58 3.29
CA LEU A 170 9.63 -8.52 3.38
C LEU A 170 10.09 -8.39 4.84
N ILE A 171 9.51 -7.48 5.62
CA ILE A 171 9.84 -7.32 7.04
C ILE A 171 9.58 -8.62 7.79
N SER A 172 8.46 -9.30 7.51
CA SER A 172 8.13 -10.60 8.09
C SER A 172 9.18 -11.68 7.82
N CYS A 173 9.87 -11.61 6.67
CA CYS A 173 11.01 -12.50 6.38
C CYS A 173 12.25 -12.18 7.22
N LEU A 174 12.46 -10.89 7.55
CA LEU A 174 13.66 -10.42 8.26
C LEU A 174 13.61 -10.68 9.77
N VAL A 175 12.42 -10.57 10.37
CA VAL A 175 12.23 -10.72 11.83
C VAL A 175 11.99 -12.18 12.21
N LYS A 176 12.38 -12.55 13.44
CA LYS A 176 12.28 -13.94 13.92
C LYS A 176 11.07 -14.20 14.84
N LYS A 177 10.52 -13.18 15.44
CA LYS A 177 9.43 -13.26 16.41
C LYS A 177 8.27 -12.36 16.00
N GLU A 178 7.04 -12.80 16.26
CA GLU A 178 5.81 -12.03 15.99
C GLU A 178 5.80 -10.71 16.76
N GLU A 179 6.25 -10.70 18.01
CA GLU A 179 6.35 -9.51 18.82
C GLU A 179 7.25 -8.45 18.17
N THR A 180 8.39 -8.88 17.62
CA THR A 180 9.31 -7.98 16.92
C THR A 180 8.68 -7.43 15.64
N ALA A 181 7.92 -8.23 14.89
CA ALA A 181 7.18 -7.77 13.71
C ALA A 181 6.18 -6.67 14.09
N ASN A 182 5.41 -6.89 15.15
CA ASN A 182 4.42 -5.91 15.63
C ASN A 182 5.05 -4.59 16.07
N VAL A 183 6.21 -4.64 16.72
CA VAL A 183 6.94 -3.44 17.16
C VAL A 183 7.56 -2.70 15.97
N MET A 184 8.00 -3.41 14.93
CA MET A 184 8.59 -2.79 13.72
C MET A 184 7.56 -2.02 12.89
N ALA A 185 6.30 -2.45 12.86
CA ALA A 185 5.26 -1.83 12.04
C ALA A 185 5.09 -0.31 12.29
N PRO A 186 4.87 0.17 13.54
CA PRO A 186 4.73 1.59 13.79
C PRO A 186 6.01 2.38 13.50
N TYR A 187 7.21 1.82 13.71
CA TYR A 187 8.45 2.50 13.37
C TYR A 187 8.58 2.73 11.87
N VAL A 188 8.30 1.70 11.07
CA VAL A 188 8.33 1.81 9.60
C VAL A 188 7.31 2.83 9.14
N LEU A 189 6.09 2.81 9.70
CA LEU A 189 5.06 3.79 9.37
C LEU A 189 5.51 5.23 9.69
N ILE A 190 6.03 5.47 10.89
CA ILE A 190 6.49 6.81 11.30
C ILE A 190 7.54 7.33 10.32
N VAL A 191 8.52 6.50 9.93
CA VAL A 191 9.53 6.88 8.95
C VAL A 191 8.88 7.22 7.61
N GLN A 192 7.95 6.41 7.13
CA GLN A 192 7.20 6.68 5.90
C GLN A 192 6.45 8.02 5.97
N LEU A 193 5.78 8.33 7.08
CA LEU A 193 5.00 9.54 7.23
C LEU A 193 5.89 10.80 7.32
N ILE A 194 7.01 10.72 8.02
CA ILE A 194 7.97 11.86 8.14
C ILE A 194 8.51 12.24 6.76
N PHE A 195 8.90 11.25 5.96
CA PHE A 195 9.49 11.48 4.64
C PHE A 195 8.45 11.52 3.50
N SER A 196 7.17 11.65 3.81
CA SER A 196 6.11 11.82 2.79
C SER A 196 6.14 13.17 2.05
N GLY A 197 6.91 14.14 2.55
CA GLY A 197 6.95 15.50 2.01
C GLY A 197 5.79 16.39 2.45
N ILE A 198 4.94 15.94 3.38
CA ILE A 198 3.78 16.69 3.87
C ILE A 198 4.08 17.42 5.17
N LEU A 199 4.70 16.73 6.13
CA LEU A 199 4.97 17.28 7.46
C LEU A 199 6.14 18.26 7.45
N PHE A 200 7.12 18.01 6.58
CA PHE A 200 8.32 18.82 6.46
C PHE A 200 8.66 19.02 4.98
N ALA A 201 9.14 20.22 4.63
CA ALA A 201 9.76 20.44 3.32
C ALA A 201 11.01 19.56 3.19
N MET A 202 11.09 18.81 2.10
CA MET A 202 12.21 17.90 1.85
C MET A 202 13.30 18.64 1.05
N GLU A 203 14.48 18.84 1.66
CA GLU A 203 15.60 19.52 1.03
C GLU A 203 16.89 18.73 1.23
N GLY A 204 17.78 18.75 0.24
CA GLY A 204 19.09 18.12 0.33
C GLY A 204 19.03 16.62 0.63
N ALA A 205 19.67 16.17 1.72
CA ALA A 205 19.74 14.74 2.06
C ALA A 205 18.36 14.13 2.40
N SER A 206 17.44 14.89 3.00
CA SER A 206 16.10 14.40 3.31
C SER A 206 15.26 14.16 2.04
N GLU A 207 15.48 14.92 1.00
CA GLU A 207 14.85 14.73 -0.30
C GLU A 207 15.28 13.38 -0.92
N ILE A 208 16.57 13.06 -0.89
CA ILE A 208 17.10 11.78 -1.41
C ILE A 208 16.46 10.61 -0.67
N VAL A 209 16.36 10.69 0.66
CA VAL A 209 15.70 9.64 1.48
C VAL A 209 14.23 9.52 1.13
N SER A 210 13.53 10.62 0.87
CA SER A 210 12.11 10.61 0.55
C SER A 210 11.79 9.82 -0.74
N TYR A 211 12.69 9.79 -1.72
CA TYR A 211 12.52 9.00 -2.95
C TYR A 211 12.45 7.47 -2.71
N ILE A 212 12.99 6.99 -1.58
CA ILE A 212 12.93 5.56 -1.20
C ILE A 212 11.64 5.24 -0.42
N MET A 213 10.84 6.25 -0.08
CA MET A 213 9.61 6.09 0.68
C MET A 213 8.40 5.98 -0.25
N ILE A 214 7.60 4.93 -0.05
CA ILE A 214 6.37 4.72 -0.84
C ILE A 214 5.31 5.80 -0.54
N SER A 215 5.34 6.37 0.67
CA SER A 215 4.41 7.43 1.10
C SER A 215 4.53 8.69 0.24
N ARG A 216 5.75 9.09 -0.15
CA ARG A 216 5.98 10.20 -1.05
C ARG A 216 5.23 9.99 -2.37
N TRP A 217 5.45 8.85 -3.01
CA TRP A 217 4.82 8.52 -4.30
C TRP A 217 3.30 8.38 -4.19
N GLY A 218 2.80 7.87 -3.06
CA GLY A 218 1.37 7.88 -2.76
C GLY A 218 0.80 9.30 -2.69
N MET A 219 1.51 10.21 -2.02
CA MET A 219 1.10 11.62 -1.94
C MET A 219 1.18 12.33 -3.28
N GLU A 220 2.24 12.07 -4.07
CA GLU A 220 2.36 12.62 -5.42
C GLU A 220 1.18 12.18 -6.31
N ALA A 221 0.81 10.89 -6.28
CA ALA A 221 -0.34 10.40 -7.04
C ALA A 221 -1.65 11.07 -6.62
N LEU A 222 -2.00 11.01 -5.32
CA LEU A 222 -3.27 11.54 -4.85
C LEU A 222 -3.34 13.06 -4.95
N GLY A 223 -2.22 13.75 -4.73
CA GLY A 223 -2.13 15.20 -4.86
C GLY A 223 -2.28 15.69 -6.31
N SER A 224 -1.69 14.98 -7.25
CA SER A 224 -1.83 15.27 -8.69
C SER A 224 -3.28 15.06 -9.15
N ILE A 225 -3.91 13.92 -8.81
CA ILE A 225 -5.31 13.62 -9.15
C ILE A 225 -6.25 14.63 -8.45
N GLY A 226 -5.95 15.00 -7.19
CA GLY A 226 -6.67 16.00 -6.42
C GLY A 226 -6.45 17.45 -6.87
N ARG A 227 -5.66 17.69 -7.92
CA ARG A 227 -5.38 19.01 -8.51
C ARG A 227 -4.86 20.04 -7.48
N LEU A 228 -3.93 19.64 -6.60
CA LEU A 228 -3.43 20.50 -5.53
C LEU A 228 -2.83 21.83 -6.04
N ASN A 229 -2.11 21.83 -7.15
CA ASN A 229 -1.58 23.06 -7.76
C ASN A 229 -2.67 24.02 -8.21
N ASP A 230 -3.78 23.51 -8.76
CA ASP A 230 -4.91 24.33 -9.22
C ASP A 230 -5.65 24.97 -8.03
N LEU A 231 -5.79 24.26 -6.91
CA LEU A 231 -6.39 24.78 -5.68
C LEU A 231 -5.52 25.90 -5.09
N ARG A 232 -4.21 25.78 -5.12
CA ARG A 232 -3.28 26.81 -4.67
C ARG A 232 -3.34 28.07 -5.54
N LEU A 233 -3.46 27.88 -6.86
CA LEU A 233 -3.65 28.99 -7.80
C LEU A 233 -4.95 29.76 -7.53
N LYS A 234 -6.05 29.08 -7.18
CA LYS A 234 -7.31 29.72 -6.79
C LYS A 234 -7.16 30.59 -5.55
N ILE A 235 -6.37 30.16 -4.55
CA ILE A 235 -6.09 30.97 -3.36
C ILE A 235 -5.35 32.25 -3.76
N GLN A 236 -4.32 32.18 -4.60
CA GLN A 236 -3.58 33.34 -5.07
C GLN A 236 -4.46 34.32 -5.85
N MET A 237 -5.38 33.84 -6.67
CA MET A 237 -6.33 34.69 -7.40
C MET A 237 -7.25 35.45 -6.47
N THR A 238 -7.59 34.86 -5.29
CA THR A 238 -8.46 35.49 -4.29
C THR A 238 -7.67 36.41 -3.35
N VAL A 239 -6.44 36.02 -3.00
CA VAL A 239 -5.53 36.74 -2.10
C VAL A 239 -4.18 36.88 -2.77
N PRO A 240 -3.94 37.92 -3.60
CA PRO A 240 -2.72 38.08 -4.40
C PRO A 240 -1.41 38.20 -3.60
N THR A 241 -1.50 38.44 -2.30
CA THR A 241 -0.34 38.51 -1.40
C THR A 241 0.28 37.17 -1.05
N VAL A 242 -0.44 36.05 -1.30
CA VAL A 242 0.06 34.70 -1.07
C VAL A 242 0.80 34.23 -2.31
N PRO A 243 2.13 33.98 -2.24
CA PRO A 243 2.89 33.53 -3.40
C PRO A 243 2.42 32.14 -3.84
N HIS A 244 2.21 31.98 -5.14
CA HIS A 244 1.95 30.68 -5.74
C HIS A 244 3.30 30.05 -6.11
N GLU A 245 3.72 29.04 -5.35
CA GLU A 245 4.83 28.18 -5.73
C GLU A 245 4.25 26.89 -6.34
N PHE A 246 4.57 26.67 -7.62
CA PHE A 246 4.18 25.44 -8.30
C PHE A 246 4.98 24.27 -7.72
N GLU A 247 4.29 23.27 -7.21
CA GLU A 247 4.92 22.08 -6.66
C GLU A 247 4.98 21.00 -7.75
N ASN A 248 6.18 20.76 -8.32
CA ASN A 248 6.40 19.78 -9.39
C ASN A 248 5.91 18.36 -9.00
N GLN A 249 5.97 18.02 -7.72
CA GLN A 249 5.50 16.75 -7.19
C GLN A 249 3.99 16.54 -7.34
N PHE A 250 3.20 17.60 -7.55
CA PHE A 250 1.73 17.52 -7.73
C PHE A 250 1.33 17.96 -9.14
N GLU A 251 2.21 17.79 -10.11
CA GLU A 251 1.91 18.09 -11.50
C GLU A 251 0.80 17.14 -12.01
N ALA A 252 -0.30 17.73 -12.50
CA ALA A 252 -1.43 17.00 -13.04
C ALA A 252 -1.21 16.63 -14.51
N ALA A 253 -0.12 15.89 -14.80
CA ALA A 253 0.24 15.43 -16.14
C ALA A 253 0.17 13.90 -16.22
N SER A 254 -0.29 13.40 -17.39
CA SER A 254 -0.42 11.96 -17.63
C SER A 254 0.92 11.23 -17.52
N SER A 255 2.01 11.85 -17.99
CA SER A 255 3.36 11.31 -17.90
C SER A 255 3.83 11.20 -16.44
N HIS A 256 3.50 12.20 -15.61
CA HIS A 256 3.84 12.22 -14.19
C HIS A 256 3.11 11.08 -13.44
N LEU A 257 1.79 10.96 -13.60
CA LEU A 257 1.00 9.92 -12.93
C LEU A 257 1.44 8.51 -13.33
N LEU A 258 1.73 8.27 -14.62
CA LEU A 258 2.26 6.99 -15.10
C LEU A 258 3.64 6.68 -14.51
N THR A 259 4.49 7.69 -14.36
CA THR A 259 5.81 7.53 -13.72
C THR A 259 5.65 7.13 -12.25
N VAL A 260 4.76 7.79 -11.52
CA VAL A 260 4.48 7.46 -10.11
C VAL A 260 3.95 6.03 -9.97
N TRP A 261 2.99 5.62 -10.81
CA TRP A 261 2.50 4.24 -10.81
C TRP A 261 3.60 3.24 -11.16
N GLY A 262 4.46 3.56 -12.14
CA GLY A 262 5.62 2.73 -12.51
C GLY A 262 6.59 2.54 -11.34
N ILE A 263 6.85 3.59 -10.57
CA ILE A 263 7.70 3.52 -9.39
C ILE A 263 7.06 2.68 -8.28
N LEU A 264 5.76 2.82 -8.00
CA LEU A 264 5.07 1.97 -7.03
C LEU A 264 5.11 0.50 -7.44
N ILE A 265 4.92 0.19 -8.73
CA ILE A 265 5.07 -1.18 -9.26
C ILE A 265 6.51 -1.68 -9.08
N ALA A 266 7.52 -0.84 -9.32
CA ALA A 266 8.91 -1.19 -9.09
C ALA A 266 9.18 -1.52 -7.61
N PHE A 267 8.63 -0.76 -6.66
CA PHE A 267 8.71 -1.09 -5.23
C PHE A 267 8.07 -2.45 -4.92
N ILE A 268 6.89 -2.74 -5.45
CA ILE A 268 6.23 -4.04 -5.29
C ILE A 268 7.15 -5.17 -5.74
N LEU A 269 7.71 -5.05 -6.96
CA LEU A 269 8.61 -6.06 -7.52
C LEU A 269 9.89 -6.24 -6.68
N VAL A 270 10.51 -5.14 -6.25
CA VAL A 270 11.70 -5.17 -5.40
C VAL A 270 11.40 -5.85 -4.08
N PHE A 271 10.30 -5.52 -3.41
CA PHE A 271 9.95 -6.13 -2.13
C PHE A 271 9.63 -7.63 -2.27
N VAL A 272 8.95 -8.04 -3.32
CA VAL A 272 8.69 -9.47 -3.62
C VAL A 272 9.98 -10.24 -3.90
N ILE A 273 10.89 -9.67 -4.70
CA ILE A 273 12.19 -10.31 -5.01
C ILE A 273 13.03 -10.44 -3.74
N LEU A 274 13.18 -9.37 -2.97
CA LEU A 274 13.90 -9.39 -1.70
C LEU A 274 13.26 -10.36 -0.70
N GLY A 275 11.93 -10.37 -0.59
CA GLY A 275 11.19 -11.30 0.24
C GLY A 275 11.51 -12.76 -0.10
N ASN A 276 11.52 -13.11 -1.40
CA ASN A 276 11.93 -14.44 -1.86
C ASN A 276 13.37 -14.79 -1.50
N LEU A 277 14.30 -13.84 -1.65
CA LEU A 277 15.71 -14.05 -1.31
C LEU A 277 15.89 -14.31 0.20
N PHE A 278 15.21 -13.52 1.04
CA PHE A 278 15.29 -13.69 2.49
C PHE A 278 14.54 -14.94 2.98
N LEU A 279 13.46 -15.35 2.29
CA LEU A 279 12.74 -16.58 2.61
C LEU A 279 13.64 -17.83 2.51
N HIS A 280 14.61 -17.85 1.60
CA HIS A 280 15.63 -18.92 1.54
C HIS A 280 16.51 -18.99 2.80
N ARG A 281 16.69 -17.88 3.53
CA ARG A 281 17.38 -17.91 4.83
C ARG A 281 16.48 -18.49 5.91
N VAL A 282 15.18 -18.12 5.89
CA VAL A 282 14.20 -18.67 6.84
C VAL A 282 14.09 -20.18 6.75
N SER A 283 14.09 -20.73 5.55
CA SER A 283 14.00 -22.20 5.33
C SER A 283 15.20 -22.99 5.85
N LYS A 284 16.37 -22.33 5.99
CA LYS A 284 17.63 -22.93 6.48
C LYS A 284 17.90 -22.63 7.96
N ASP A 285 17.04 -21.83 8.63
CA ASP A 285 17.24 -21.47 10.03
C ASP A 285 17.05 -22.71 10.92
N THR A 286 18.07 -23.05 11.70
CA THR A 286 18.12 -24.28 12.54
C THR A 286 17.70 -24.03 13.99
N ARG A 287 17.28 -22.82 14.35
CA ARG A 287 16.92 -22.44 15.72
C ARG A 287 15.46 -22.23 15.91
#